data_8935f9ac6aabf8517e5b269ed86a7e43
#
_entry.id   8935f9ac6aabf8517e5b269ed86a7e43
#
_cell.length_a   1.000
_cell.length_b   1.000
_cell.length_c   1.000
_cell.angle_alpha   90.00
_cell.angle_beta   90.00
_cell.angle_gamma   90.00
#
_symmetry.space_group_name_H-M   'P 1'
#
loop_
_entity.id
_entity.type
_entity.pdbx_description
1 polymer ?
#
loop_
_entity_poly.entity_id
_entity_poly.type
_entity_poly.pdbx_seq_one_letter_code
_entity_poly.pdbx_strand_id
1 'polypeptide(L)'
;MEETKEISALFKLIDDPDEEIFGAVSTKIVDFGKTIIPNLEHLWETTPNEHIQERIELIIHRLHYKDLVEDFTQWSLAGHHDLLVGALLVSKFQYPELATSATLLEVEKIRRNIWLELNQYLTPLEQIRIVTGILYSYYNLKGNEVSYTDVNEFLIHKLLESKRGNQLSNGILYLIICDLLDIPVKAIGVPKQFVIAYFKPGYSNEATEDYRDKIEFFIDPSNGMVFTHKDVDSYFKRISVPPVPSYFKPLSNKKVIQYLLEETAKCFDNEKDEYKKIELIQLANLLD
;
A
#
# COMPACT_ATOMS: atom_id res chain seq x y z
N MET A 1 1.62 16.72 -37.74
CA MET A 1 1.80 18.17 -38.01
C MET A 1 0.69 19.05 -37.41
N GLU A 2 -0.58 18.65 -37.48
CA GLU A 2 -1.70 19.34 -36.78
C GLU A 2 -1.62 19.11 -35.26
N GLU A 3 -1.45 17.89 -34.83
CA GLU A 3 -1.31 17.49 -33.42
C GLU A 3 -0.17 18.25 -32.71
N THR A 4 0.98 18.45 -33.36
CA THR A 4 2.11 19.21 -32.81
C THR A 4 1.78 20.70 -32.62
N LYS A 5 0.92 21.27 -33.46
CA LYS A 5 0.46 22.66 -33.34
C LYS A 5 -0.56 22.82 -32.22
N GLU A 6 -1.46 21.84 -32.07
CA GLU A 6 -2.46 21.81 -31.00
C GLU A 6 -1.79 21.69 -29.62
N ILE A 7 -0.85 20.76 -29.45
CA ILE A 7 -0.06 20.60 -28.22
C ILE A 7 0.68 21.91 -27.87
N SER A 8 1.34 22.54 -28.84
CA SER A 8 2.03 23.80 -28.62
C SER A 8 1.10 24.95 -28.24
N ALA A 9 -0.14 24.95 -28.73
CA ALA A 9 -1.14 25.95 -28.34
C ALA A 9 -1.66 25.70 -26.92
N LEU A 10 -1.90 24.43 -26.54
CA LEU A 10 -2.33 24.06 -25.19
C LEU A 10 -1.26 24.39 -24.15
N PHE A 11 0.02 24.17 -24.47
CA PHE A 11 1.11 24.52 -23.55
C PHE A 11 1.18 26.00 -23.22
N LYS A 12 0.86 26.89 -24.16
CA LYS A 12 0.78 28.35 -23.93
C LYS A 12 -0.37 28.75 -23.00
N LEU A 13 -1.41 27.92 -22.91
CA LEU A 13 -2.57 28.17 -22.06
C LEU A 13 -2.42 27.58 -20.64
N ILE A 14 -1.32 26.88 -20.36
CA ILE A 14 -1.03 26.40 -18.99
C ILE A 14 -0.83 27.60 -18.02
N ASP A 15 -0.32 28.73 -18.55
CA ASP A 15 -0.10 29.98 -17.80
C ASP A 15 -1.36 30.85 -17.68
N ASP A 16 -2.50 30.43 -18.20
CA ASP A 16 -3.71 31.23 -18.13
C ASP A 16 -4.17 31.42 -16.67
N PRO A 17 -4.41 32.67 -16.22
CA PRO A 17 -4.81 32.95 -14.84
C PRO A 17 -6.20 32.41 -14.48
N ASP A 18 -7.02 32.07 -15.47
CA ASP A 18 -8.35 31.52 -15.27
C ASP A 18 -8.26 30.00 -14.97
N GLU A 19 -8.69 29.61 -13.78
CA GLU A 19 -8.67 28.21 -13.34
C GLU A 19 -9.62 27.32 -14.16
N GLU A 20 -10.71 27.86 -14.72
CA GLU A 20 -11.60 27.07 -15.60
C GLU A 20 -10.90 26.77 -16.94
N ILE A 21 -10.15 27.76 -17.49
CA ILE A 21 -9.34 27.57 -18.70
C ILE A 21 -8.23 26.55 -18.41
N PHE A 22 -7.49 26.71 -17.32
CA PHE A 22 -6.46 25.73 -16.94
C PHE A 22 -7.05 24.33 -16.77
N GLY A 23 -8.21 24.18 -16.12
CA GLY A 23 -8.89 22.90 -15.96
C GLY A 23 -9.23 22.23 -17.32
N ALA A 24 -9.77 23.00 -18.26
CA ALA A 24 -10.11 22.51 -19.58
C ALA A 24 -8.84 22.13 -20.40
N VAL A 25 -7.79 22.94 -20.34
CA VAL A 25 -6.49 22.69 -21.00
C VAL A 25 -5.82 21.45 -20.41
N SER A 26 -5.78 21.34 -19.09
CA SER A 26 -5.24 20.17 -18.39
C SER A 26 -5.94 18.87 -18.80
N THR A 27 -7.28 18.88 -18.83
CA THR A 27 -8.08 17.72 -19.26
C THR A 27 -7.73 17.32 -20.69
N LYS A 28 -7.64 18.29 -21.61
CA LYS A 28 -7.27 18.04 -23.00
C LYS A 28 -5.87 17.46 -23.16
N ILE A 29 -4.90 17.96 -22.36
CA ILE A 29 -3.53 17.42 -22.35
C ILE A 29 -3.51 15.97 -21.82
N VAL A 30 -4.28 15.69 -20.78
CA VAL A 30 -4.40 14.32 -20.21
C VAL A 30 -5.00 13.34 -21.22
N ASP A 31 -5.84 13.79 -22.13
CA ASP A 31 -6.42 12.92 -23.18
C ASP A 31 -5.41 12.47 -24.24
N PHE A 32 -4.28 13.15 -24.41
CA PHE A 32 -3.17 12.67 -25.25
C PHE A 32 -2.42 11.47 -24.64
N GLY A 33 -2.62 11.20 -23.36
CA GLY A 33 -1.96 10.11 -22.65
C GLY A 33 -0.48 10.37 -22.34
N LYS A 34 0.20 9.36 -21.79
CA LYS A 34 1.60 9.49 -21.29
C LYS A 34 2.65 9.87 -22.34
N THR A 35 2.36 9.72 -23.62
CA THR A 35 3.30 10.07 -24.71
C THR A 35 3.70 11.55 -24.70
N ILE A 36 2.90 12.40 -24.03
CA ILE A 36 3.17 13.85 -23.89
C ILE A 36 4.10 14.19 -22.72
N ILE A 37 4.34 13.26 -21.77
CA ILE A 37 5.14 13.52 -20.56
C ILE A 37 6.52 14.11 -20.89
N PRO A 38 7.32 13.55 -21.83
CA PRO A 38 8.64 14.12 -22.15
C PRO A 38 8.56 15.58 -22.63
N ASN A 39 7.47 15.97 -23.29
CA ASN A 39 7.26 17.34 -23.74
C ASN A 39 6.91 18.25 -22.54
N LEU A 40 6.14 17.77 -21.59
CA LEU A 40 5.81 18.50 -20.36
C LEU A 40 7.04 18.65 -19.46
N GLU A 41 7.87 17.61 -19.32
CA GLU A 41 9.13 17.67 -18.59
C GLU A 41 10.08 18.69 -19.21
N HIS A 42 10.24 18.71 -20.53
CA HIS A 42 11.04 19.70 -21.22
C HIS A 42 10.49 21.13 -21.03
N LEU A 43 9.16 21.30 -21.04
CA LEU A 43 8.54 22.59 -20.75
C LEU A 43 8.82 23.01 -19.31
N TRP A 44 8.73 22.10 -18.36
CA TRP A 44 9.03 22.33 -16.95
C TRP A 44 10.46 22.80 -16.74
N GLU A 45 11.44 22.10 -17.34
CA GLU A 45 12.86 22.45 -17.26
C GLU A 45 13.19 23.83 -17.84
N THR A 46 12.47 24.24 -18.89
CA THR A 46 12.70 25.51 -19.60
C THR A 46 11.91 26.70 -19.03
N THR A 47 10.95 26.42 -18.13
CA THR A 47 10.08 27.43 -17.55
C THR A 47 10.64 27.94 -16.21
N PRO A 48 10.98 29.24 -16.05
CA PRO A 48 11.51 29.76 -14.79
C PRO A 48 10.43 30.15 -13.77
N ASN A 49 9.16 30.08 -14.13
CA ASN A 49 8.02 30.45 -13.28
C ASN A 49 7.56 29.24 -12.45
N GLU A 50 7.73 29.30 -11.12
CA GLU A 50 7.37 28.23 -10.18
C GLU A 50 5.88 27.85 -10.26
N HIS A 51 4.98 28.83 -10.44
CA HIS A 51 3.55 28.56 -10.55
C HIS A 51 3.21 27.73 -11.80
N ILE A 52 3.87 28.01 -12.92
CA ILE A 52 3.68 27.22 -14.15
C ILE A 52 4.29 25.83 -13.98
N GLN A 53 5.43 25.72 -13.31
CA GLN A 53 6.03 24.41 -12.98
C GLN A 53 5.09 23.56 -12.13
N GLU A 54 4.47 24.12 -11.09
CA GLU A 54 3.47 23.42 -10.26
C GLU A 54 2.27 22.94 -11.07
N ARG A 55 1.79 23.74 -12.03
CA ARG A 55 0.70 23.35 -12.94
C ARG A 55 1.11 22.21 -13.89
N ILE A 56 2.34 22.25 -14.41
CA ILE A 56 2.88 21.16 -15.24
C ILE A 56 3.01 19.87 -14.43
N GLU A 57 3.54 19.94 -13.22
CA GLU A 57 3.63 18.80 -12.29
C GLU A 57 2.25 18.18 -12.02
N LEU A 58 1.23 19.02 -11.82
CA LEU A 58 -0.13 18.55 -11.62
C LEU A 58 -0.69 17.84 -12.87
N ILE A 59 -0.37 18.32 -14.08
CA ILE A 59 -0.79 17.65 -15.32
C ILE A 59 -0.08 16.29 -15.47
N ILE A 60 1.23 16.22 -15.20
CA ILE A 60 2.00 14.98 -15.22
C ILE A 60 1.44 14.00 -14.18
N HIS A 61 1.15 14.48 -12.98
CA HIS A 61 0.52 13.66 -11.94
C HIS A 61 -0.83 13.09 -12.41
N ARG A 62 -1.70 13.90 -13.02
CA ARG A 62 -3.01 13.44 -13.55
C ARG A 62 -2.86 12.37 -14.63
N LEU A 63 -1.83 12.47 -15.49
CA LEU A 63 -1.52 11.45 -16.50
C LEU A 63 -1.14 10.12 -15.85
N HIS A 64 -0.29 10.14 -14.84
CA HIS A 64 0.10 8.94 -14.10
C HIS A 64 -1.06 8.36 -13.30
N TYR A 65 -1.87 9.23 -12.68
CA TYR A 65 -3.03 8.81 -11.90
C TYR A 65 -4.08 8.10 -12.76
N LYS A 66 -4.36 8.58 -13.98
CA LYS A 66 -5.30 7.94 -14.93
C LYS A 66 -4.91 6.48 -15.19
N ASP A 67 -3.64 6.21 -15.45
CA ASP A 67 -3.15 4.85 -15.69
C ASP A 67 -3.16 4.01 -14.40
N LEU A 68 -2.85 4.64 -13.26
CA LEU A 68 -2.88 3.95 -11.97
C LEU A 68 -4.31 3.49 -11.61
N VAL A 69 -5.33 4.30 -11.93
CA VAL A 69 -6.75 3.92 -11.77
C VAL A 69 -7.06 2.67 -12.62
N GLU A 70 -6.54 2.61 -13.85
CA GLU A 70 -6.71 1.44 -14.71
C GLU A 70 -6.00 0.20 -14.13
N ASP A 71 -4.75 0.35 -13.68
CA ASP A 71 -3.97 -0.72 -13.03
C ASP A 71 -4.70 -1.27 -11.78
N PHE A 72 -5.23 -0.40 -10.93
CA PHE A 72 -6.03 -0.79 -9.75
C PHE A 72 -7.33 -1.48 -10.13
N THR A 73 -8.01 -0.98 -11.18
CA THR A 73 -9.24 -1.59 -11.68
C THR A 73 -8.97 -3.01 -12.16
N GLN A 74 -7.93 -3.22 -12.95
CA GLN A 74 -7.55 -4.54 -13.44
C GLN A 74 -7.15 -5.47 -12.28
N TRP A 75 -6.37 -4.98 -11.33
CA TRP A 75 -6.00 -5.74 -10.14
C TRP A 75 -7.23 -6.12 -9.29
N SER A 76 -8.18 -5.20 -9.14
CA SER A 76 -9.44 -5.43 -8.41
C SER A 76 -10.35 -6.47 -9.08
N LEU A 77 -10.33 -6.56 -10.41
CA LEU A 77 -11.11 -7.54 -11.18
C LEU A 77 -10.41 -8.90 -11.30
N ALA A 78 -9.13 -9.00 -10.98
CA ALA A 78 -8.40 -10.26 -11.01
C ALA A 78 -8.98 -11.26 -9.99
N GLY A 79 -9.04 -12.54 -10.35
CA GLY A 79 -9.56 -13.59 -9.47
C GLY A 79 -8.65 -13.90 -8.27
N HIS A 80 -7.38 -13.55 -8.38
CA HIS A 80 -6.38 -13.61 -7.31
C HIS A 80 -5.78 -12.22 -7.10
N HIS A 81 -5.99 -11.67 -5.91
CA HIS A 81 -5.49 -10.34 -5.56
C HIS A 81 -4.13 -10.48 -4.88
N ASP A 82 -3.06 -10.51 -5.69
CA ASP A 82 -1.68 -10.56 -5.17
C ASP A 82 -1.39 -9.32 -4.31
N LEU A 83 -1.03 -9.55 -3.04
CA LEU A 83 -0.83 -8.49 -2.07
C LEU A 83 0.42 -7.64 -2.38
N LEU A 84 1.49 -8.28 -2.91
CA LEU A 84 2.70 -7.56 -3.30
C LEU A 84 2.44 -6.62 -4.47
N VAL A 85 1.69 -7.10 -5.48
CA VAL A 85 1.28 -6.25 -6.62
C VAL A 85 0.44 -5.08 -6.14
N GLY A 86 -0.57 -5.32 -5.29
CA GLY A 86 -1.39 -4.24 -4.71
C GLY A 86 -0.56 -3.21 -3.94
N ALA A 87 0.38 -3.65 -3.10
CA ALA A 87 1.27 -2.74 -2.35
C ALA A 87 2.23 -1.95 -3.26
N LEU A 88 2.66 -2.53 -4.38
CA LEU A 88 3.46 -1.83 -5.39
C LEU A 88 2.64 -0.79 -6.15
N LEU A 89 1.36 -1.04 -6.42
CA LEU A 89 0.46 -0.04 -7.01
C LEU A 89 0.30 1.17 -6.07
N VAL A 90 0.13 0.94 -4.76
CA VAL A 90 0.13 2.05 -3.78
C VAL A 90 1.44 2.83 -3.83
N SER A 91 2.58 2.14 -3.97
CA SER A 91 3.89 2.80 -4.10
C SER A 91 4.01 3.65 -5.37
N LYS A 92 3.41 3.22 -6.48
CA LYS A 92 3.38 3.97 -7.75
C LYS A 92 2.59 5.27 -7.68
N PHE A 93 1.66 5.42 -6.74
CA PHE A 93 0.96 6.68 -6.54
C PHE A 93 1.93 7.82 -6.24
N GLN A 94 2.89 7.59 -5.36
CA GLN A 94 3.92 8.60 -5.02
C GLN A 94 5.15 8.54 -5.93
N TYR A 95 5.44 7.36 -6.51
CA TYR A 95 6.60 7.10 -7.36
C TYR A 95 6.14 6.44 -8.68
N PRO A 96 5.55 7.19 -9.63
CA PRO A 96 4.98 6.62 -10.85
C PRO A 96 5.96 5.81 -11.69
N GLU A 97 7.23 6.25 -11.74
CA GLU A 97 8.33 5.62 -12.49
C GLU A 97 9.04 4.50 -11.69
N LEU A 98 8.41 3.99 -10.61
CA LEU A 98 9.02 2.97 -9.76
C LEU A 98 9.38 1.72 -10.55
N ALA A 99 10.68 1.40 -10.64
CA ALA A 99 11.18 0.14 -11.13
C ALA A 99 10.93 -0.98 -10.10
N THR A 100 9.86 -1.74 -10.26
CA THR A 100 9.41 -2.74 -9.29
C THR A 100 10.35 -3.96 -9.16
N SER A 101 11.23 -4.20 -10.15
CA SER A 101 12.12 -5.36 -10.19
C SER A 101 13.03 -5.48 -8.98
N ALA A 102 13.58 -4.37 -8.48
CA ALA A 102 14.43 -4.37 -7.29
C ALA A 102 13.67 -4.82 -6.03
N THR A 103 12.44 -4.34 -5.86
CA THR A 103 11.56 -4.74 -4.76
C THR A 103 11.19 -6.22 -4.83
N LEU A 104 10.84 -6.72 -6.03
CA LEU A 104 10.54 -8.14 -6.24
C LEU A 104 11.73 -9.03 -5.91
N LEU A 105 12.94 -8.66 -6.33
CA LEU A 105 14.17 -9.41 -6.04
C LEU A 105 14.48 -9.43 -4.53
N GLU A 106 14.27 -8.32 -3.82
CA GLU A 106 14.52 -8.28 -2.36
C GLU A 106 13.48 -9.10 -1.59
N VAL A 107 12.20 -9.06 -1.98
CA VAL A 107 11.16 -9.93 -1.41
C VAL A 107 11.50 -11.41 -1.64
N GLU A 108 11.90 -11.79 -2.86
CA GLU A 108 12.26 -13.18 -3.17
C GLU A 108 13.51 -13.64 -2.38
N LYS A 109 14.47 -12.75 -2.16
CA LYS A 109 15.64 -13.03 -1.33
C LYS A 109 15.26 -13.26 0.13
N ILE A 110 14.37 -12.45 0.69
CA ILE A 110 13.82 -12.64 2.04
C ILE A 110 13.09 -13.98 2.12
N ARG A 111 12.17 -14.25 1.18
CA ARG A 111 11.43 -15.51 1.10
C ARG A 111 12.37 -16.72 1.11
N ARG A 112 13.40 -16.69 0.25
CA ARG A 112 14.37 -17.79 0.14
C ARG A 112 15.15 -18.00 1.44
N ASN A 113 15.57 -16.94 2.12
CA ASN A 113 16.30 -17.05 3.38
C ASN A 113 15.44 -17.68 4.47
N ILE A 114 14.15 -17.34 4.53
CA ILE A 114 13.21 -17.95 5.48
C ILE A 114 12.96 -19.42 5.10
N TRP A 115 12.72 -19.70 3.81
CA TRP A 115 12.47 -21.06 3.32
C TRP A 115 13.60 -22.04 3.67
N LEU A 116 14.87 -21.61 3.66
CA LEU A 116 16.01 -22.45 4.01
C LEU A 116 16.02 -22.91 5.47
N GLU A 117 15.39 -22.16 6.37
CA GLU A 117 15.28 -22.47 7.80
C GLU A 117 14.00 -23.26 8.12
N LEU A 118 12.99 -23.25 7.24
CA LEU A 118 11.73 -23.94 7.45
C LEU A 118 11.84 -25.44 7.16
N ASN A 119 11.14 -26.26 7.95
CA ASN A 119 10.98 -27.70 7.70
C ASN A 119 9.63 -28.19 8.26
N GLN A 120 9.22 -29.39 7.85
CA GLN A 120 7.91 -29.98 8.16
C GLN A 120 7.69 -30.37 9.65
N TYR A 121 8.71 -30.33 10.47
CA TYR A 121 8.63 -30.71 11.89
C TYR A 121 8.40 -29.52 12.82
N LEU A 122 8.46 -28.30 12.28
CA LEU A 122 8.30 -27.07 13.06
C LEU A 122 6.83 -26.88 13.45
N THR A 123 6.63 -26.55 14.71
CA THR A 123 5.34 -26.08 15.20
C THR A 123 4.99 -24.70 14.59
N PRO A 124 3.71 -24.29 14.57
CA PRO A 124 3.31 -22.95 14.15
C PRO A 124 4.13 -21.83 14.78
N LEU A 125 4.37 -21.91 16.09
CA LEU A 125 5.13 -20.91 16.83
C LEU A 125 6.61 -20.86 16.40
N GLU A 126 7.22 -22.02 16.12
CA GLU A 126 8.60 -22.09 15.63
C GLU A 126 8.72 -21.52 14.22
N GLN A 127 7.77 -21.81 13.31
CA GLN A 127 7.71 -21.20 11.99
C GLN A 127 7.69 -19.66 12.09
N ILE A 128 6.83 -19.12 12.93
CA ILE A 128 6.71 -17.67 13.14
C ILE A 128 7.96 -17.07 13.79
N ARG A 129 8.64 -17.79 14.68
CA ARG A 129 9.92 -17.34 15.25
C ARG A 129 11.02 -17.24 14.19
N ILE A 130 11.04 -18.15 13.21
CA ILE A 130 11.97 -18.06 12.07
C ILE A 130 11.67 -16.83 11.22
N VAL A 131 10.40 -16.65 10.80
CA VAL A 131 9.98 -15.48 10.01
C VAL A 131 10.36 -14.18 10.73
N THR A 132 9.97 -14.06 12.00
CA THR A 132 10.26 -12.90 12.85
C THR A 132 11.78 -12.68 13.01
N GLY A 133 12.55 -13.73 13.32
CA GLY A 133 13.99 -13.64 13.48
C GLY A 133 14.69 -13.15 12.21
N ILE A 134 14.27 -13.63 11.05
CA ILE A 134 14.84 -13.18 9.79
C ILE A 134 14.44 -11.74 9.48
N LEU A 135 13.16 -11.38 9.58
CA LEU A 135 12.70 -10.03 9.27
C LEU A 135 13.30 -8.97 10.23
N TYR A 136 13.18 -9.18 11.53
CA TYR A 136 13.52 -8.15 12.51
C TYR A 136 14.95 -8.22 13.06
N SER A 137 15.56 -9.43 13.12
CA SER A 137 16.92 -9.56 13.61
C SER A 137 17.95 -9.60 12.47
N TYR A 138 17.73 -10.38 11.40
CA TYR A 138 18.70 -10.51 10.31
C TYR A 138 18.62 -9.32 9.33
N TYR A 139 17.39 -8.98 8.85
CA TYR A 139 17.18 -7.83 7.96
C TYR A 139 17.05 -6.50 8.72
N ASN A 140 16.99 -6.56 10.05
CA ASN A 140 16.92 -5.39 10.93
C ASN A 140 15.77 -4.43 10.60
N LEU A 141 14.62 -4.99 10.19
CA LEU A 141 13.41 -4.21 9.99
C LEU A 141 13.00 -3.56 11.32
N LYS A 142 12.57 -2.30 11.25
CA LYS A 142 12.07 -1.54 12.39
C LYS A 142 10.65 -1.08 12.12
N GLY A 143 9.75 -1.37 13.06
CA GLY A 143 8.40 -0.87 13.04
C GLY A 143 8.27 0.31 13.99
N ASN A 144 8.02 1.49 13.44
CA ASN A 144 7.70 2.68 14.22
C ASN A 144 6.20 2.69 14.57
N GLU A 145 5.82 3.48 15.56
CA GLU A 145 4.42 3.86 15.71
C GLU A 145 3.94 4.57 14.44
N VAL A 146 2.67 4.38 14.08
CA VAL A 146 2.12 5.00 12.88
C VAL A 146 2.15 6.51 13.03
N SER A 147 2.87 7.18 12.13
CA SER A 147 2.90 8.63 12.00
C SER A 147 2.50 9.00 10.58
N TYR A 148 1.76 10.07 10.43
CA TYR A 148 1.30 10.56 9.12
C TYR A 148 2.17 11.70 8.58
N THR A 149 3.38 11.86 9.11
CA THR A 149 4.33 12.92 8.70
C THR A 149 5.22 12.51 7.53
N ASP A 150 5.39 11.20 7.29
CA ASP A 150 6.20 10.67 6.18
C ASP A 150 5.47 9.53 5.49
N VAL A 151 5.00 9.80 4.27
CA VAL A 151 4.32 8.81 3.42
C VAL A 151 5.19 7.59 3.10
N ASN A 152 6.53 7.75 3.10
CA ASN A 152 7.46 6.68 2.77
C ASN A 152 7.39 5.51 3.75
N GLU A 153 6.98 5.73 5.00
CA GLU A 153 6.82 4.66 5.99
C GLU A 153 5.68 3.68 5.65
N PHE A 154 4.77 4.05 4.73
CA PHE A 154 3.67 3.19 4.26
C PHE A 154 4.02 2.40 3.00
N LEU A 155 5.08 2.78 2.27
CA LEU A 155 5.40 2.25 0.95
C LEU A 155 6.37 1.06 1.02
N ILE A 156 5.95 -0.07 0.43
CA ILE A 156 6.67 -1.35 0.53
C ILE A 156 8.12 -1.27 0.00
N HIS A 157 8.37 -0.55 -1.10
CA HIS A 157 9.72 -0.39 -1.64
C HIS A 157 10.61 0.44 -0.70
N LYS A 158 10.06 1.49 -0.06
CA LYS A 158 10.78 2.32 0.90
C LYS A 158 11.08 1.56 2.20
N LEU A 159 10.15 0.74 2.67
CA LEU A 159 10.40 -0.19 3.77
C LEU A 159 11.61 -1.09 3.47
N LEU A 160 11.67 -1.69 2.28
CA LEU A 160 12.76 -2.59 1.90
C LEU A 160 14.09 -1.87 1.68
N GLU A 161 14.08 -0.61 1.20
CA GLU A 161 15.27 0.23 1.06
C GLU A 161 15.82 0.69 2.41
N SER A 162 14.98 1.34 3.21
CA SER A 162 15.39 2.00 4.47
C SER A 162 15.45 1.07 5.67
N LYS A 163 14.81 -0.10 5.60
CA LYS A 163 14.54 -1.03 6.72
C LYS A 163 13.70 -0.39 7.83
N ARG A 164 13.00 0.69 7.53
CA ARG A 164 12.11 1.42 8.46
C ARG A 164 10.71 1.51 7.85
N GLY A 165 9.73 1.13 8.63
CA GLY A 165 8.32 1.25 8.30
C GLY A 165 7.50 1.41 9.56
N ASN A 166 6.20 1.38 9.40
CA ASN A 166 5.25 1.36 10.49
C ASN A 166 4.60 -0.02 10.66
N GLN A 167 3.70 -0.14 11.62
CA GLN A 167 2.99 -1.39 11.89
C GLN A 167 2.28 -1.93 10.63
N LEU A 168 1.72 -1.07 9.77
CA LEU A 168 0.96 -1.48 8.60
C LEU A 168 1.88 -1.98 7.48
N SER A 169 2.90 -1.22 7.09
CA SER A 169 3.82 -1.62 6.02
C SER A 169 4.63 -2.87 6.38
N ASN A 170 5.09 -2.98 7.64
CA ASN A 170 5.74 -4.20 8.13
C ASN A 170 4.77 -5.39 8.11
N GLY A 171 3.52 -5.18 8.51
CA GLY A 171 2.49 -6.22 8.49
C GLY A 171 2.17 -6.70 7.08
N ILE A 172 2.10 -5.80 6.11
CA ILE A 172 1.91 -6.16 4.70
C ILE A 172 3.09 -6.98 4.19
N LEU A 173 4.33 -6.59 4.47
CA LEU A 173 5.50 -7.40 4.11
C LEU A 173 5.45 -8.78 4.77
N TYR A 174 5.10 -8.83 6.06
CA TYR A 174 4.95 -10.09 6.78
C TYR A 174 3.92 -11.02 6.14
N LEU A 175 2.75 -10.48 5.77
CA LEU A 175 1.68 -11.22 5.08
C LEU A 175 2.15 -11.73 3.71
N ILE A 176 2.81 -10.89 2.91
CA ILE A 176 3.37 -11.27 1.61
C ILE A 176 4.33 -12.46 1.75
N ILE A 177 5.27 -12.37 2.70
CA ILE A 177 6.23 -13.45 2.93
C ILE A 177 5.55 -14.73 3.39
N CYS A 178 4.58 -14.65 4.29
CA CYS A 178 3.82 -15.82 4.76
C CYS A 178 3.00 -16.45 3.64
N ASP A 179 2.37 -15.65 2.78
CA ASP A 179 1.60 -16.14 1.63
C ASP A 179 2.50 -16.87 0.62
N LEU A 180 3.67 -16.32 0.31
CA LEU A 180 4.68 -16.95 -0.56
C LEU A 180 5.31 -18.24 0.02
N LEU A 181 5.11 -18.51 1.30
CA LEU A 181 5.65 -19.69 2.01
C LEU A 181 4.55 -20.63 2.50
N ASP A 182 3.30 -20.41 2.07
CA ASP A 182 2.12 -21.18 2.48
C ASP A 182 1.92 -21.25 4.02
N ILE A 183 2.37 -20.18 4.73
CA ILE A 183 2.15 -20.04 6.18
C ILE A 183 0.79 -19.36 6.39
N PRO A 184 -0.14 -19.95 7.15
CA PRO A 184 -1.52 -19.47 7.25
C PRO A 184 -1.68 -18.26 8.17
N VAL A 185 -0.98 -17.17 7.85
CA VAL A 185 -1.09 -15.88 8.53
C VAL A 185 -1.97 -14.95 7.71
N LYS A 186 -2.94 -14.30 8.35
CA LYS A 186 -3.86 -13.34 7.73
C LYS A 186 -4.02 -12.11 8.61
N ALA A 187 -4.32 -10.96 7.99
CA ALA A 187 -4.73 -9.76 8.71
C ALA A 187 -6.14 -9.93 9.25
N ILE A 188 -6.42 -9.30 10.39
CA ILE A 188 -7.75 -9.24 11.02
C ILE A 188 -8.11 -7.81 11.40
N GLY A 189 -9.41 -7.52 11.47
CA GLY A 189 -9.94 -6.16 11.65
C GLY A 189 -10.08 -5.72 13.11
N VAL A 190 -9.02 -5.79 13.91
CA VAL A 190 -9.04 -5.30 15.29
C VAL A 190 -9.12 -3.77 15.32
N PRO A 191 -10.08 -3.16 16.10
CA PRO A 191 -10.19 -1.71 16.16
C PRO A 191 -8.90 -1.01 16.57
N LYS A 192 -8.54 0.06 15.87
CA LYS A 192 -7.38 0.94 16.15
C LYS A 192 -6.00 0.29 16.00
N GLN A 193 -5.90 -0.95 15.54
CA GLN A 193 -4.61 -1.61 15.32
C GLN A 193 -4.65 -2.51 14.10
N PHE A 194 -3.55 -2.55 13.37
CA PHE A 194 -3.32 -3.54 12.35
C PHE A 194 -2.69 -4.77 12.99
N VAL A 195 -3.44 -5.88 13.07
CA VAL A 195 -3.02 -7.12 13.71
C VAL A 195 -3.03 -8.24 12.69
N ILE A 196 -2.05 -9.12 12.75
CA ILE A 196 -2.01 -10.34 11.97
C ILE A 196 -2.16 -11.56 12.90
N ALA A 197 -2.78 -12.62 12.40
CA ALA A 197 -3.10 -13.80 13.18
C ALA A 197 -2.69 -15.07 12.42
N TYR A 198 -2.18 -16.05 13.15
CA TYR A 198 -1.92 -17.40 12.65
C TYR A 198 -3.19 -18.23 12.76
N PHE A 199 -3.67 -18.74 11.63
CA PHE A 199 -4.87 -19.58 11.57
C PHE A 199 -4.52 -21.07 11.60
N LYS A 200 -5.32 -21.85 12.31
CA LYS A 200 -5.16 -23.33 12.37
C LYS A 200 -5.32 -23.92 10.96
N PRO A 201 -4.54 -24.95 10.59
CA PRO A 201 -4.70 -25.62 9.30
C PRO A 201 -6.13 -26.09 9.06
N GLY A 202 -6.62 -25.94 7.83
CA GLY A 202 -7.95 -26.41 7.43
C GLY A 202 -9.12 -25.52 7.87
N TYR A 203 -8.87 -24.28 8.32
CA TYR A 203 -9.98 -23.35 8.52
C TYR A 203 -10.68 -23.07 7.17
N SER A 204 -12.02 -23.10 7.18
CA SER A 204 -12.81 -22.71 6.00
C SER A 204 -13.35 -21.28 6.15
N ASN A 205 -13.58 -20.62 5.01
CA ASN A 205 -14.15 -19.26 4.97
C ASN A 205 -15.69 -19.27 5.04
N GLU A 206 -16.30 -20.31 5.60
CA GLU A 206 -17.76 -20.38 5.71
C GLU A 206 -18.30 -19.33 6.67
N ALA A 207 -19.32 -18.59 6.20
CA ALA A 207 -19.81 -17.35 6.82
C ALA A 207 -20.47 -17.51 8.22
N THR A 208 -20.56 -18.72 8.74
CA THR A 208 -21.28 -19.07 9.99
C THR A 208 -20.34 -19.39 11.17
N GLU A 209 -19.04 -19.41 10.97
CA GLU A 209 -18.09 -19.82 12.03
C GLU A 209 -17.55 -18.63 12.82
N ASP A 210 -17.37 -18.81 14.13
CA ASP A 210 -16.58 -17.90 14.96
C ASP A 210 -15.10 -18.11 14.63
N TYR A 211 -14.52 -17.17 13.88
CA TYR A 211 -13.11 -17.21 13.47
C TYR A 211 -12.14 -17.14 14.64
N ARG A 212 -12.58 -16.69 15.81
CA ARG A 212 -11.73 -16.58 16.99
C ARG A 212 -11.14 -17.93 17.41
N ASP A 213 -11.95 -18.99 17.38
CA ASP A 213 -11.50 -20.35 17.72
C ASP A 213 -10.58 -20.97 16.68
N LYS A 214 -10.55 -20.41 15.47
CA LYS A 214 -9.65 -20.83 14.38
C LYS A 214 -8.28 -20.17 14.47
N ILE A 215 -8.12 -19.10 15.26
CA ILE A 215 -6.85 -18.43 15.48
C ILE A 215 -6.07 -19.18 16.56
N GLU A 216 -4.81 -19.46 16.30
CA GLU A 216 -3.91 -20.08 17.26
C GLU A 216 -3.25 -19.05 18.16
N PHE A 217 -2.75 -17.95 17.56
CA PHE A 217 -2.18 -16.79 18.24
C PHE A 217 -2.17 -15.57 17.31
N PHE A 218 -1.86 -14.44 17.88
CA PHE A 218 -1.78 -13.15 17.20
C PHE A 218 -0.32 -12.65 17.16
N ILE A 219 0.00 -11.81 16.18
CA ILE A 219 1.35 -11.30 15.96
C ILE A 219 1.27 -9.78 15.80
N ASP A 220 2.12 -9.05 16.53
CA ASP A 220 2.35 -7.63 16.31
C ASP A 220 3.32 -7.45 15.13
N PRO A 221 2.88 -6.88 14.02
CA PRO A 221 3.75 -6.72 12.87
C PRO A 221 4.80 -5.60 13.01
N SER A 222 4.81 -4.83 14.09
CA SER A 222 5.87 -3.85 14.32
C SER A 222 7.20 -4.49 14.75
N ASN A 223 7.12 -5.65 15.41
CA ASN A 223 8.28 -6.31 16.03
C ASN A 223 8.23 -7.84 16.02
N GLY A 224 7.14 -8.44 15.52
CA GLY A 224 6.92 -9.88 15.47
C GLY A 224 6.58 -10.54 16.80
N MET A 225 6.23 -9.78 17.85
CA MET A 225 5.80 -10.34 19.13
C MET A 225 4.52 -11.12 19.00
N VAL A 226 4.47 -12.27 19.66
CA VAL A 226 3.29 -13.14 19.66
C VAL A 226 2.43 -12.86 20.89
N PHE A 227 1.12 -12.72 20.66
CA PHE A 227 0.10 -12.49 21.67
C PHE A 227 -0.88 -13.66 21.75
N THR A 228 -1.36 -13.93 22.94
CA THR A 228 -2.40 -14.91 23.20
C THR A 228 -3.80 -14.29 23.12
N HIS A 229 -4.84 -15.14 23.12
CA HIS A 229 -6.24 -14.70 23.24
C HIS A 229 -6.48 -13.84 24.51
N LYS A 230 -5.80 -14.16 25.62
CA LYS A 230 -5.91 -13.38 26.88
C LYS A 230 -5.35 -11.97 26.72
N ASP A 231 -4.27 -11.81 25.97
CA ASP A 231 -3.67 -10.49 25.72
C ASP A 231 -4.61 -9.64 24.87
N VAL A 232 -5.23 -10.24 23.86
CA VAL A 232 -6.23 -9.58 23.00
C VAL A 232 -7.49 -9.21 23.81
N ASP A 233 -7.98 -10.07 24.70
CA ASP A 233 -9.08 -9.73 25.60
C ASP A 233 -8.74 -8.56 26.52
N SER A 234 -7.52 -8.51 27.02
CA SER A 234 -7.02 -7.40 27.83
C SER A 234 -6.94 -6.10 27.03
N TYR A 235 -6.56 -6.17 25.77
CA TYR A 235 -6.59 -5.04 24.85
C TYR A 235 -8.01 -4.51 24.67
N PHE A 236 -8.99 -5.36 24.34
CA PHE A 236 -10.39 -4.96 24.17
C PHE A 236 -10.99 -4.28 25.42
N LYS A 237 -10.66 -4.83 26.61
CA LYS A 237 -11.03 -4.22 27.88
C LYS A 237 -10.45 -2.81 28.05
N ARG A 238 -9.17 -2.64 27.69
CA ARG A 238 -8.47 -1.35 27.80
C ARG A 238 -9.05 -0.28 26.90
N ILE A 239 -9.47 -0.64 25.68
CA ILE A 239 -10.09 0.32 24.73
C ILE A 239 -11.61 0.48 24.95
N SER A 240 -12.19 -0.24 25.91
CA SER A 240 -13.64 -0.23 26.23
C SER A 240 -14.52 -0.58 25.03
N VAL A 241 -14.08 -1.50 24.16
CA VAL A 241 -14.82 -2.03 23.01
C VAL A 241 -15.08 -3.52 23.25
N PRO A 242 -16.34 -4.00 23.19
CA PRO A 242 -16.62 -5.42 23.31
C PRO A 242 -16.09 -6.17 22.08
N PRO A 243 -15.43 -7.32 22.22
CA PRO A 243 -15.01 -8.13 21.10
C PRO A 243 -16.24 -8.71 20.39
N VAL A 244 -16.31 -8.56 19.07
CA VAL A 244 -17.33 -9.16 18.21
C VAL A 244 -16.70 -10.12 17.21
N PRO A 245 -17.40 -11.21 16.77
CA PRO A 245 -16.82 -12.21 15.86
C PRO A 245 -16.23 -11.62 14.58
N SER A 246 -16.83 -10.56 14.05
CA SER A 246 -16.37 -9.89 12.82
C SER A 246 -14.94 -9.31 12.91
N TYR A 247 -14.46 -8.97 14.10
CA TYR A 247 -13.09 -8.46 14.29
C TYR A 247 -12.02 -9.55 14.08
N PHE A 248 -12.38 -10.81 14.20
CA PHE A 248 -11.47 -11.95 14.03
C PHE A 248 -11.53 -12.56 12.63
N LYS A 249 -12.42 -12.05 11.76
CA LYS A 249 -12.54 -12.51 10.38
C LYS A 249 -11.29 -12.12 9.58
N PRO A 250 -10.70 -13.06 8.81
CA PRO A 250 -9.59 -12.74 7.92
C PRO A 250 -9.98 -11.66 6.92
N LEU A 251 -9.14 -10.63 6.79
CA LEU A 251 -9.28 -9.64 5.74
C LEU A 251 -8.80 -10.20 4.40
N SER A 252 -9.50 -9.90 3.34
CA SER A 252 -9.02 -10.18 1.99
C SER A 252 -7.86 -9.23 1.64
N ASN A 253 -7.03 -9.63 0.67
CA ASN A 253 -5.94 -8.78 0.18
C ASN A 253 -6.47 -7.43 -0.36
N LYS A 254 -7.67 -7.42 -0.97
CA LYS A 254 -8.36 -6.16 -1.36
C LYS A 254 -8.58 -5.25 -0.15
N LYS A 255 -9.12 -5.79 0.95
CA LYS A 255 -9.37 -4.99 2.17
C LYS A 255 -8.07 -4.53 2.84
N VAL A 256 -6.99 -5.29 2.77
CA VAL A 256 -5.67 -4.88 3.26
C VAL A 256 -5.12 -3.71 2.44
N ILE A 257 -5.21 -3.77 1.11
CA ILE A 257 -4.77 -2.66 0.24
C ILE A 257 -5.70 -1.45 0.38
N GLN A 258 -7.00 -1.65 0.49
CA GLN A 258 -7.94 -0.57 0.78
C GLN A 258 -7.54 0.17 2.06
N TYR A 259 -7.28 -0.55 3.14
CA TYR A 259 -6.82 0.02 4.40
C TYR A 259 -5.48 0.74 4.25
N LEU A 260 -4.54 0.19 3.47
CA LEU A 260 -3.27 0.87 3.16
C LEU A 260 -3.47 2.20 2.45
N LEU A 261 -4.36 2.27 1.46
CA LEU A 261 -4.69 3.51 0.74
C LEU A 261 -5.32 4.55 1.68
N GLU A 262 -6.29 4.15 2.51
CA GLU A 262 -6.94 5.01 3.49
C GLU A 262 -5.96 5.58 4.53
N GLU A 263 -5.04 4.74 5.04
CA GLU A 263 -4.02 5.18 5.99
C GLU A 263 -2.97 6.09 5.32
N THR A 264 -2.57 5.78 4.09
CA THR A 264 -1.64 6.61 3.31
C THR A 264 -2.23 7.98 2.99
N ALA A 265 -3.54 8.06 2.73
CA ALA A 265 -4.26 9.30 2.47
C ALA A 265 -4.14 10.31 3.61
N LYS A 266 -4.02 9.85 4.85
CA LYS A 266 -3.86 10.72 6.03
C LYS A 266 -2.54 11.48 6.08
N CYS A 267 -1.55 11.06 5.28
CA CYS A 267 -0.28 11.79 5.16
C CYS A 267 -0.42 13.12 4.39
N PHE A 268 -1.53 13.31 3.67
CA PHE A 268 -1.78 14.47 2.82
C PHE A 268 -2.87 15.37 3.43
N ASP A 269 -2.67 15.82 4.67
CA ASP A 269 -3.65 16.64 5.42
C ASP A 269 -3.28 18.13 5.39
N ASN A 270 -2.91 18.65 4.19
CA ASN A 270 -2.63 20.07 3.94
C ASN A 270 -3.33 20.50 2.64
N GLU A 271 -3.60 21.80 2.50
CA GLU A 271 -4.34 22.34 1.35
C GLU A 271 -3.65 22.09 0.01
N LYS A 272 -2.33 22.10 -0.03
CA LYS A 272 -1.55 21.88 -1.27
C LYS A 272 -1.69 20.45 -1.82
N ASP A 273 -1.77 19.46 -0.93
CA ASP A 273 -1.80 18.05 -1.28
C ASP A 273 -3.20 17.40 -1.11
N GLU A 274 -4.24 18.19 -0.84
CA GLU A 274 -5.60 17.68 -0.61
C GLU A 274 -6.09 16.80 -1.78
N TYR A 275 -5.71 17.15 -3.01
CA TYR A 275 -6.05 16.34 -4.16
C TYR A 275 -5.49 14.90 -4.09
N LYS A 276 -4.27 14.71 -3.55
CA LYS A 276 -3.68 13.39 -3.34
C LYS A 276 -4.46 12.57 -2.33
N LYS A 277 -4.93 13.21 -1.26
CA LYS A 277 -5.81 12.57 -0.27
C LYS A 277 -7.11 12.09 -0.91
N ILE A 278 -7.75 12.96 -1.70
CA ILE A 278 -9.00 12.63 -2.42
C ILE A 278 -8.76 11.45 -3.39
N GLU A 279 -7.70 11.49 -4.17
CA GLU A 279 -7.36 10.45 -5.14
C GLU A 279 -7.08 9.09 -4.49
N LEU A 280 -6.34 9.06 -3.37
CA LEU A 280 -6.10 7.82 -2.61
C LEU A 280 -7.40 7.22 -2.05
N ILE A 281 -8.32 8.06 -1.57
CA ILE A 281 -9.65 7.61 -1.13
C ILE A 281 -10.49 7.11 -2.32
N GLN A 282 -10.40 7.76 -3.49
CA GLN A 282 -11.05 7.26 -4.70
C GLN A 282 -10.52 5.89 -5.11
N LEU A 283 -9.19 5.68 -5.08
CA LEU A 283 -8.59 4.35 -5.33
C LEU A 283 -9.06 3.31 -4.29
N ALA A 284 -9.16 3.68 -3.01
CA ALA A 284 -9.69 2.81 -1.96
C ALA A 284 -11.14 2.39 -2.25
N ASN A 285 -11.98 3.32 -2.71
CA ASN A 285 -13.38 3.05 -3.06
C ASN A 285 -13.55 2.16 -4.30
N LEU A 286 -12.56 2.11 -5.21
CA LEU A 286 -12.57 1.15 -6.32
C LEU A 286 -12.43 -0.31 -5.86
N LEU A 287 -11.98 -0.53 -4.62
CA LEU A 287 -11.74 -1.85 -4.07
C LEU A 287 -12.93 -2.41 -3.25
N ASP A 288 -14.00 -1.64 -3.08
CA ASP A 288 -15.25 -2.09 -2.46
C ASP A 288 -16.06 -3.05 -3.39
#